data_ab2081a7997d8211e3fa1aed02ddbf37
#
_entry.id   ab2081a7997d8211e3fa1aed02ddbf37
#
_cell.length_a   1.000
_cell.length_b   1.000
_cell.length_c   1.000
_cell.angle_alpha   90.00
_cell.angle_beta   90.00
_cell.angle_gamma   90.00
#
_symmetry.space_group_name_H-M   'P 1'
#
loop_
_entity.id
_entity.type
_entity.pdbx_description
1 polymer ?
#
loop_
_entity_poly.entity_id
_entity_poly.type
_entity_poly.pdbx_seq_one_letter_code
_entity_poly.pdbx_strand_id
1 'polypeptide(L)'
;ASFRAIAVEPKDSPVISQTLAGEPLKPGPHKIQGTGAGFVPGNLHLKNAAGAEQITECVKVSNDDAVAMARRLAKEEGILGGISTGANVHAAIEVAKRPENAGKLIVTIGCSTGERYLSTILADEARAKVSN
;
A
#
# COMPACT_ATOMS: atom_id res chain seq x y z
N ALA A 1 -20.63 10.26 11.45
CA ALA A 1 -19.95 9.44 10.45
C ALA A 1 -18.88 8.62 11.15
N SER A 2 -18.84 7.29 10.93
CA SER A 2 -17.83 6.42 11.53
C SER A 2 -16.57 6.43 10.63
N PHE A 3 -15.42 6.78 11.19
CA PHE A 3 -14.13 6.65 10.55
C PHE A 3 -13.76 5.16 10.49
N ARG A 4 -13.23 4.70 9.35
CA ARG A 4 -12.66 3.36 9.19
C ARG A 4 -11.20 3.46 8.76
N ALA A 5 -10.33 2.83 9.51
CA ALA A 5 -8.92 2.67 9.14
C ALA A 5 -8.71 1.31 8.46
N ILE A 6 -8.19 1.32 7.26
CA ILE A 6 -7.86 0.14 6.47
C ILE A 6 -6.35 0.12 6.28
N ALA A 7 -5.69 -0.96 6.70
CA ALA A 7 -4.27 -1.13 6.48
C ALA A 7 -3.99 -1.55 5.03
N VAL A 8 -2.78 -1.24 4.56
CA VAL A 8 -2.28 -1.69 3.26
C VAL A 8 -0.96 -2.42 3.48
N GLU A 9 -0.81 -3.60 2.92
CA GLU A 9 0.43 -4.37 3.05
C GLU A 9 0.79 -5.12 1.76
N PRO A 10 2.07 -5.54 1.62
CA PRO A 10 2.48 -6.38 0.50
C PRO A 10 1.79 -7.75 0.55
N LYS A 11 1.28 -8.20 -0.59
CA LYS A 11 0.68 -9.53 -0.74
C LYS A 11 1.65 -10.66 -0.36
N ASP A 12 2.95 -10.45 -0.64
CA ASP A 12 4.00 -11.45 -0.39
C ASP A 12 4.49 -11.47 1.07
N SER A 13 4.07 -10.48 1.89
CA SER A 13 4.40 -10.41 3.33
C SER A 13 3.20 -9.93 4.14
N PRO A 14 2.08 -10.71 4.19
CA PRO A 14 0.78 -10.25 4.69
C PRO A 14 0.65 -10.42 6.21
N VAL A 15 1.61 -9.93 6.98
CA VAL A 15 1.70 -10.16 8.43
C VAL A 15 0.58 -9.48 9.23
N ILE A 16 0.06 -8.34 8.76
CA ILE A 16 -1.08 -7.66 9.41
C ILE A 16 -2.35 -8.47 9.21
N SER A 17 -2.64 -8.90 7.97
CA SER A 17 -3.79 -9.77 7.69
C SER A 17 -3.74 -11.06 8.47
N GLN A 18 -2.56 -11.70 8.55
CA GLN A 18 -2.35 -12.93 9.32
C GLN A 18 -2.59 -12.70 10.82
N THR A 19 -2.12 -11.58 11.35
CA THR A 19 -2.36 -11.22 12.77
C THR A 19 -3.84 -11.00 13.04
N LEU A 20 -4.55 -10.29 12.14
CA LEU A 20 -6.00 -10.07 12.28
C LEU A 20 -6.79 -11.39 12.21
N ALA A 21 -6.32 -12.35 11.42
CA ALA A 21 -6.93 -13.68 11.30
C ALA A 21 -6.51 -14.67 12.41
N GLY A 22 -5.55 -14.30 13.27
CA GLY A 22 -4.99 -15.22 14.29
C GLY A 22 -4.13 -16.33 13.69
N GLU A 23 -3.56 -16.11 12.49
CA GLU A 23 -2.73 -17.06 11.77
C GLU A 23 -1.24 -16.89 12.12
N PRO A 24 -0.42 -17.95 11.97
CA PRO A 24 1.02 -17.84 12.06
C PRO A 24 1.59 -16.87 11.03
N LEU A 25 2.55 -16.03 11.44
CA LEU A 25 3.18 -15.09 10.53
C LEU A 25 4.07 -15.81 9.52
N LYS A 26 3.91 -15.45 8.25
CA LYS A 26 4.69 -15.95 7.12
C LYS A 26 5.17 -14.75 6.30
N PRO A 27 6.18 -14.00 6.78
CA PRO A 27 6.75 -12.90 6.02
C PRO A 27 7.49 -13.44 4.78
N GLY A 28 7.50 -12.63 3.72
CA GLY A 28 8.21 -12.96 2.49
C GLY A 28 8.87 -11.72 1.87
N PRO A 29 9.80 -11.92 0.91
CA PRO A 29 10.44 -10.83 0.21
C PRO A 29 9.46 -10.13 -0.73
N HIS A 30 9.53 -8.80 -0.78
CA HIS A 30 8.74 -7.97 -1.68
C HIS A 30 9.50 -6.70 -2.11
N LYS A 31 8.96 -5.96 -3.09
CA LYS A 31 9.58 -4.78 -3.67
C LYS A 31 8.91 -3.46 -3.25
N ILE A 32 7.90 -3.49 -2.38
CA ILE A 32 7.20 -2.29 -1.89
C ILE A 32 7.97 -1.74 -0.69
N GLN A 33 9.04 -1.00 -0.95
CA GLN A 33 9.91 -0.43 0.08
C GLN A 33 9.14 0.51 1.01
N GLY A 34 9.45 0.46 2.30
CA GLY A 34 8.81 1.27 3.34
C GLY A 34 7.55 0.64 3.96
N THR A 35 7.19 -0.57 3.52
CA THR A 35 6.08 -1.37 4.05
C THR A 35 6.54 -2.79 4.36
N GLY A 36 5.69 -3.60 4.96
CA GLY A 36 5.91 -5.04 5.08
C GLY A 36 7.20 -5.42 5.79
N ALA A 37 7.43 -4.92 6.99
CA ALA A 37 8.65 -5.18 7.78
C ALA A 37 8.86 -6.65 8.17
N GLY A 38 7.93 -7.54 7.85
CA GLY A 38 7.96 -8.95 8.22
C GLY A 38 7.45 -9.23 9.63
N PHE A 39 7.03 -8.20 10.34
CA PHE A 39 6.42 -8.24 11.67
C PHE A 39 5.41 -7.11 11.80
N VAL A 40 4.51 -7.18 12.79
CA VAL A 40 3.62 -6.06 13.13
C VAL A 40 4.39 -5.08 14.00
N PRO A 41 4.61 -3.83 13.54
CA PRO A 41 5.33 -2.83 14.31
C PRO A 41 4.66 -2.53 15.65
N GLY A 42 5.44 -2.35 16.73
CA GLY A 42 4.90 -2.08 18.06
C GLY A 42 4.11 -0.78 18.19
N ASN A 43 4.31 0.16 17.27
CA ASN A 43 3.54 1.41 17.18
C ASN A 43 2.26 1.29 16.33
N LEU A 44 2.00 0.14 15.69
CA LEU A 44 0.76 -0.15 15.00
C LEU A 44 -0.21 -0.84 15.97
N HIS A 45 -1.12 -0.06 16.53
CA HIS A 45 -2.13 -0.56 17.43
C HIS A 45 -3.33 -1.08 16.61
N LEU A 46 -3.49 -2.39 16.51
CA LEU A 46 -4.66 -3.01 15.86
C LEU A 46 -5.93 -2.83 16.67
N LYS A 47 -5.80 -2.67 18.00
CA LYS A 47 -6.87 -2.40 18.94
C LYS A 47 -6.53 -1.16 19.79
N ASN A 48 -7.55 -0.43 20.22
CA ASN A 48 -7.38 0.69 21.13
C ASN A 48 -7.25 0.20 22.59
N ALA A 49 -7.02 1.14 23.53
CA ALA A 49 -6.88 0.82 24.96
C ALA A 49 -8.12 0.14 25.58
N ALA A 50 -9.30 0.32 24.98
CA ALA A 50 -10.54 -0.35 25.38
C ALA A 50 -10.75 -1.72 24.71
N GLY A 51 -9.78 -2.20 23.91
CA GLY A 51 -9.86 -3.47 23.20
C GLY A 51 -10.67 -3.43 21.90
N ALA A 52 -11.23 -2.28 21.51
CA ALA A 52 -11.96 -2.14 20.26
C ALA A 52 -11.00 -2.11 19.07
N GLU A 53 -11.38 -2.77 18.00
CA GLU A 53 -10.58 -2.84 16.76
C GLU A 53 -10.44 -1.46 16.12
N GLN A 54 -9.20 -1.04 15.87
CA GLN A 54 -8.88 0.18 15.12
C GLN A 54 -8.67 -0.10 13.63
N ILE A 55 -8.05 -1.24 13.32
CA ILE A 55 -7.86 -1.72 11.96
C ILE A 55 -8.68 -2.98 11.80
N THR A 56 -9.73 -2.90 11.01
CA THR A 56 -10.68 -4.00 10.79
C THR A 56 -10.44 -4.75 9.49
N GLU A 57 -9.60 -4.19 8.62
CA GLU A 57 -9.33 -4.73 7.31
C GLU A 57 -7.89 -4.39 6.87
N CYS A 58 -7.29 -5.29 6.12
CA CYS A 58 -6.01 -5.05 5.46
C CYS A 58 -6.10 -5.42 3.98
N VAL A 59 -5.81 -4.47 3.10
CA VAL A 59 -5.74 -4.70 1.65
C VAL A 59 -4.33 -5.13 1.27
N LYS A 60 -4.22 -6.28 0.62
CA LYS A 60 -2.96 -6.84 0.13
C LYS A 60 -2.70 -6.39 -1.30
N VAL A 61 -1.53 -5.79 -1.55
CA VAL A 61 -1.15 -5.27 -2.86
C VAL A 61 0.07 -6.02 -3.39
N SER A 62 0.02 -6.43 -4.66
CA SER A 62 1.17 -7.06 -5.31
C SER A 62 2.25 -6.03 -5.67
N ASN A 63 3.49 -6.50 -5.90
CA ASN A 63 4.57 -5.64 -6.39
C ASN A 63 4.21 -4.98 -7.72
N ASP A 64 3.62 -5.75 -8.63
CA ASP A 64 3.28 -5.28 -9.97
C ASP A 64 2.18 -4.22 -9.95
N ASP A 65 1.13 -4.42 -9.15
CA ASP A 65 0.05 -3.43 -8.98
C ASP A 65 0.56 -2.12 -8.38
N ALA A 66 1.45 -2.22 -7.38
CA ALA A 66 2.05 -1.06 -6.75
C ALA A 66 2.90 -0.24 -7.74
N VAL A 67 3.74 -0.90 -8.53
CA VAL A 67 4.59 -0.26 -9.54
C VAL A 67 3.75 0.32 -10.67
N ALA A 68 2.80 -0.44 -11.19
CA ALA A 68 1.90 0.02 -12.25
C ALA A 68 1.12 1.27 -11.82
N MET A 69 0.60 1.28 -10.60
CA MET A 69 -0.14 2.43 -10.06
C MET A 69 0.76 3.65 -9.85
N ALA A 70 1.99 3.47 -9.34
CA ALA A 70 2.94 4.57 -9.18
C ALA A 70 3.30 5.21 -10.53
N ARG A 71 3.48 4.40 -11.58
CA ARG A 71 3.71 4.88 -12.96
C ARG A 71 2.50 5.62 -13.51
N ARG A 72 1.30 5.12 -13.27
CA ARG A 72 0.05 5.77 -13.68
C ARG A 72 -0.11 7.13 -13.01
N LEU A 73 0.14 7.24 -11.70
CA LEU A 73 0.09 8.50 -10.97
C LEU A 73 1.03 9.55 -11.59
N ALA A 74 2.25 9.16 -11.94
CA ALA A 74 3.19 10.06 -12.59
C ALA A 74 2.71 10.50 -13.98
N LYS A 75 2.18 9.57 -14.77
CA LYS A 75 1.78 9.81 -16.16
C LYS A 75 0.43 10.52 -16.30
N GLU A 76 -0.55 10.13 -15.49
CA GLU A 76 -1.94 10.57 -15.62
C GLU A 76 -2.23 11.79 -14.74
N GLU A 77 -1.59 11.91 -13.56
CA GLU A 77 -1.87 12.94 -12.55
C GLU A 77 -0.67 13.86 -12.28
N GLY A 78 0.50 13.60 -12.87
CA GLY A 78 1.72 14.37 -12.61
C GLY A 78 2.30 14.18 -11.20
N ILE A 79 1.88 13.12 -10.49
CA ILE A 79 2.32 12.83 -9.12
C ILE A 79 3.45 11.79 -9.17
N LEU A 80 4.69 12.26 -9.03
CA LEU A 80 5.87 11.38 -8.96
C LEU A 80 6.00 10.78 -7.56
N GLY A 81 5.20 9.76 -7.27
CA GLY A 81 5.22 9.01 -6.01
C GLY A 81 6.12 7.79 -6.06
N GLY A 82 6.53 7.30 -4.88
CA GLY A 82 7.26 6.03 -4.74
C GLY A 82 6.35 4.80 -4.89
N ILE A 83 6.96 3.61 -4.84
CA ILE A 83 6.25 2.33 -5.00
C ILE A 83 5.18 2.14 -3.91
N SER A 84 5.46 2.51 -2.66
CA SER A 84 4.49 2.44 -1.57
C SER A 84 3.32 3.42 -1.74
N THR A 85 3.55 4.59 -2.36
CA THR A 85 2.48 5.49 -2.77
C THR A 85 1.56 4.82 -3.79
N GLY A 86 2.14 4.12 -4.77
CA GLY A 86 1.38 3.31 -5.73
C GLY A 86 0.54 2.22 -5.06
N ALA A 87 1.11 1.51 -4.09
CA ALA A 87 0.39 0.51 -3.31
C ALA A 87 -0.82 1.12 -2.57
N ASN A 88 -0.60 2.24 -1.88
CA ASN A 88 -1.66 2.92 -1.13
C ASN A 88 -2.79 3.41 -2.03
N VAL A 89 -2.46 4.01 -3.17
CA VAL A 89 -3.48 4.50 -4.12
C VAL A 89 -4.21 3.33 -4.80
N HIS A 90 -3.51 2.25 -5.15
CA HIS A 90 -4.15 1.05 -5.67
C HIS A 90 -5.19 0.52 -4.68
N ALA A 91 -4.81 0.34 -3.42
CA ALA A 91 -5.72 -0.11 -2.37
C ALA A 91 -6.90 0.86 -2.16
N ALA A 92 -6.64 2.18 -2.17
CA ALA A 92 -7.70 3.19 -2.04
C ALA A 92 -8.71 3.11 -3.18
N ILE A 93 -8.27 2.88 -4.42
CA ILE A 93 -9.14 2.69 -5.58
C ILE A 93 -9.97 1.41 -5.43
N GLU A 94 -9.36 0.30 -5.00
CA GLU A 94 -10.10 -0.95 -4.78
C GLU A 94 -11.18 -0.82 -3.71
N VAL A 95 -10.89 -0.06 -2.64
CA VAL A 95 -11.90 0.28 -1.60
C VAL A 95 -12.98 1.21 -2.15
N ALA A 96 -12.61 2.19 -2.99
CA ALA A 96 -13.54 3.15 -3.58
C ALA A 96 -14.54 2.51 -4.54
N LYS A 97 -14.13 1.47 -5.26
CA LYS A 97 -14.98 0.74 -6.21
C LYS A 97 -16.11 -0.05 -5.54
N ARG A 98 -16.04 -0.27 -4.25
CA ARG A 98 -17.05 -1.04 -3.52
C ARG A 98 -18.36 -0.25 -3.46
N PRO A 99 -19.51 -0.85 -3.78
CA PRO A 99 -20.81 -0.14 -3.80
C PRO A 99 -21.14 0.55 -2.48
N GLU A 100 -20.80 -0.07 -1.35
CA GLU A 100 -21.04 0.47 -0.01
C GLU A 100 -20.22 1.73 0.29
N ASN A 101 -19.22 2.05 -0.52
CA ASN A 101 -18.38 3.22 -0.38
C ASN A 101 -18.75 4.36 -1.34
N ALA A 102 -19.81 4.21 -2.12
CA ALA A 102 -20.28 5.26 -3.01
C ALA A 102 -20.55 6.57 -2.25
N GLY A 103 -20.00 7.67 -2.74
CA GLY A 103 -20.13 9.01 -2.13
C GLY A 103 -19.33 9.21 -0.83
N LYS A 104 -18.52 8.25 -0.39
CA LYS A 104 -17.67 8.41 0.79
C LYS A 104 -16.34 9.06 0.43
N LEU A 105 -15.79 9.83 1.38
CA LEU A 105 -14.43 10.35 1.29
C LEU A 105 -13.43 9.24 1.66
N ILE A 106 -12.49 8.98 0.75
CA ILE A 106 -11.37 8.05 0.97
C ILE A 106 -10.08 8.85 0.94
N VAL A 107 -9.28 8.73 1.99
CA VAL A 107 -8.01 9.43 2.14
C VAL A 107 -6.88 8.41 2.20
N THR A 108 -5.79 8.64 1.49
CA THR A 108 -4.58 7.84 1.56
C THR A 108 -3.34 8.72 1.58
N ILE A 109 -2.17 8.12 1.84
CA ILE A 109 -0.92 8.86 2.03
C ILE A 109 0.05 8.55 0.89
N GLY A 110 0.58 9.62 0.25
CA GLY A 110 1.75 9.55 -0.62
C GLY A 110 3.03 9.60 0.23
N CYS A 111 3.61 8.43 0.55
CA CYS A 111 4.66 8.31 1.58
C CYS A 111 6.00 8.90 1.17
N SER A 112 6.41 8.74 -0.10
CA SER A 112 7.71 9.18 -0.59
C SER A 112 7.65 9.56 -2.06
N THR A 113 8.64 10.35 -2.51
CA THR A 113 8.78 10.76 -3.91
C THR A 113 9.40 9.64 -4.74
N GLY A 114 9.09 9.61 -6.05
CA GLY A 114 9.61 8.62 -6.98
C GLY A 114 11.10 8.75 -7.27
N GLU A 115 11.71 9.89 -7.01
CA GLU A 115 13.14 10.16 -7.22
C GLU A 115 14.04 9.15 -6.49
N ARG A 116 13.63 8.69 -5.32
CA ARG A 116 14.35 7.66 -4.53
C ARG A 116 14.39 6.30 -5.21
N TYR A 117 13.57 6.08 -6.24
CA TYR A 117 13.33 4.79 -6.87
C TYR A 117 13.75 4.74 -8.33
N LEU A 118 14.52 5.74 -8.81
CA LEU A 118 14.98 5.82 -10.21
C LEU A 118 15.90 4.68 -10.62
N SER A 119 16.60 4.06 -9.67
CA SER A 119 17.42 2.85 -9.89
C SER A 119 16.66 1.53 -9.72
N THR A 120 15.37 1.57 -9.42
CA THR A 120 14.53 0.40 -9.16
C THR A 120 13.62 0.10 -10.36
N ILE A 121 12.82 -0.99 -10.24
CA ILE A 121 11.81 -1.39 -11.22
C ILE A 121 10.81 -0.28 -11.57
N LEU A 122 10.63 0.72 -10.71
CA LEU A 122 9.72 1.85 -10.99
C LEU A 122 10.11 2.58 -12.28
N ALA A 123 11.39 2.80 -12.50
CA ALA A 123 11.91 3.58 -13.62
C ALA A 123 12.46 2.74 -14.79
N ASP A 124 12.35 1.41 -14.77
CA ASP A 124 12.93 0.54 -15.80
C ASP A 124 12.50 0.92 -17.23
N GLU A 125 11.21 1.18 -17.44
CA GLU A 125 10.68 1.59 -18.74
C GLU A 125 11.20 2.95 -19.20
N ALA A 126 11.36 3.90 -18.27
CA ALA A 126 11.89 5.22 -18.58
C ALA A 126 13.39 5.14 -18.92
N ARG A 127 14.15 4.38 -18.14
CA ARG A 127 15.59 4.15 -18.42
C ARG A 127 15.83 3.50 -19.77
N ALA A 128 15.05 2.48 -20.12
CA ALA A 128 15.17 1.81 -21.42
C ALA A 128 14.97 2.78 -22.61
N LYS A 129 14.13 3.82 -22.44
CA LYS A 129 13.88 4.82 -23.50
C LYS A 129 15.01 5.84 -23.69
N VAL A 130 15.83 6.09 -22.66
CA VAL A 130 16.91 7.10 -22.73
C VAL A 130 18.29 6.48 -22.91
N SER A 131 18.40 5.16 -22.85
CA SER A 131 19.66 4.41 -23.05
C SER A 131 19.92 4.06 -24.53
N ASN A 132 19.09 4.52 -25.44
CA ASN A 132 19.24 4.48 -26.91
C ASN A 132 19.57 5.90 -27.38
#